data_8061b0e3fa1db9049eb62d547aeeff93
#
_entry.id   8061b0e3fa1db9049eb62d547aeeff93
#
_cell.length_a   1.000
_cell.length_b   1.000
_cell.length_c   1.000
_cell.angle_alpha   90.00
_cell.angle_beta   90.00
_cell.angle_gamma   90.00
#
_symmetry.space_group_name_H-M   'P 1'
#
loop_
_entity.id
_entity.type
_entity.pdbx_description
1 polymer ?
#
loop_
_entity_poly.entity_id
_entity_poly.type
_entity_poly.pdbx_seq_one_letter_code
_entity_poly.pdbx_strand_id
1 'polypeptide(L)'
;ALDGDGCFQMTCQELITASTENIPIKIVVFNNGNHGMVRQWQKIFYNSKFSASELTHDTPDYLKLAESMGAVGLRMIEKSDIEKVFNKMLEINDKPVLVDCIVDPDDMVFPMVPAGGSNDQIIMNEEDLENL
;
A
#
# COMPACT_ATOMS: atom_id res chain seq x y z
N ALA A 1 2.77 11.46 -3.12
CA ALA A 1 3.32 10.13 -3.39
C ALA A 1 2.27 9.07 -3.04
N LEU A 2 2.19 8.00 -3.83
CA LEU A 2 1.38 6.83 -3.57
C LEU A 2 2.33 5.64 -3.48
N ASP A 3 2.23 4.85 -2.42
CA ASP A 3 3.16 3.75 -2.18
C ASP A 3 2.47 2.58 -1.48
N GLY A 4 3.04 1.38 -1.56
CA GLY A 4 2.61 0.24 -0.77
C GLY A 4 3.32 0.20 0.58
N ASP A 5 2.74 -0.51 1.55
CA ASP A 5 3.28 -0.66 2.90
C ASP A 5 4.69 -1.26 2.92
N GLY A 6 4.93 -2.31 2.16
CA GLY A 6 6.26 -2.93 2.05
C GLY A 6 7.28 -2.05 1.34
N CYS A 7 6.87 -1.28 0.33
CA CYS A 7 7.76 -0.36 -0.39
C CYS A 7 8.11 0.85 0.48
N PHE A 8 7.13 1.44 1.14
CA PHE A 8 7.35 2.58 2.03
C PHE A 8 8.32 2.26 3.16
N GLN A 9 8.28 1.06 3.73
CA GLN A 9 9.20 0.64 4.78
C GLN A 9 10.67 0.69 4.35
N MET A 10 10.98 0.52 3.07
CA MET A 10 12.36 0.51 2.58
C MET A 10 13.02 1.89 2.62
N THR A 11 12.25 2.97 2.58
CA THR A 11 12.74 4.36 2.53
C THR A 11 12.02 5.30 3.50
N CYS A 12 11.27 4.78 4.46
CA CYS A 12 10.48 5.57 5.40
C CYS A 12 11.32 6.58 6.22
N GLN A 13 12.62 6.32 6.41
CA GLN A 13 13.54 7.21 7.11
C GLN A 13 13.67 8.60 6.46
N GLU A 14 13.39 8.72 5.15
CA GLU A 14 13.43 10.01 4.45
C GLU A 14 12.33 10.98 4.91
N LEU A 15 11.33 10.46 5.63
CA LEU A 15 10.29 11.29 6.22
C LEU A 15 10.84 12.28 7.24
N ILE A 16 11.95 11.93 7.92
CA ILE A 16 12.60 12.84 8.87
C ILE A 16 13.28 14.00 8.13
N THR A 17 13.87 13.74 6.97
CA THR A 17 14.45 14.78 6.11
C THR A 17 13.36 15.75 5.67
N ALA A 18 12.21 15.23 5.19
CA ALA A 18 11.09 16.06 4.80
C ALA A 18 10.56 16.92 5.95
N SER A 19 10.51 16.37 7.17
CA SER A 19 10.06 17.09 8.37
C SER A 19 11.07 18.19 8.76
N THR A 20 12.36 17.88 8.75
CA THR A 20 13.41 18.84 9.14
C THR A 20 13.50 20.02 8.17
N GLU A 21 13.34 19.75 6.89
CA GLU A 21 13.40 20.76 5.83
C GLU A 21 12.04 21.45 5.56
N ASN A 22 11.00 21.12 6.34
CA ASN A 22 9.63 21.64 6.18
C ASN A 22 9.06 21.41 4.76
N ILE A 23 9.32 20.25 4.18
CA ILE A 23 8.79 19.85 2.87
C ILE A 23 7.40 19.23 3.07
N PRO A 24 6.31 19.89 2.64
CA PRO A 24 4.95 19.43 2.93
C PRO A 24 4.50 18.32 1.98
N ILE A 25 5.32 17.29 1.79
CA ILE A 25 4.98 16.13 0.98
C ILE A 25 3.75 15.41 1.54
N LYS A 26 2.89 14.91 0.66
CA LYS A 26 1.74 14.08 0.98
C LYS A 26 2.01 12.65 0.51
N ILE A 27 1.98 11.71 1.44
CA ILE A 27 2.23 10.30 1.17
C ILE A 27 0.99 9.52 1.56
N VAL A 28 0.47 8.71 0.64
CA VAL A 28 -0.60 7.74 0.92
C VAL A 28 0.01 6.35 0.79
N VAL A 29 0.01 5.61 1.89
CA VAL A 29 0.46 4.22 1.95
C VAL A 29 -0.76 3.32 1.83
N PHE A 30 -0.83 2.54 0.76
CA PHE A 30 -1.81 1.47 0.60
C PHE A 30 -1.36 0.28 1.42
N ASN A 31 -1.99 0.12 2.57
CA ASN A 31 -1.61 -0.87 3.58
C ASN A 31 -2.56 -2.08 3.50
N ASN A 32 -2.13 -3.10 2.79
CA ASN A 32 -2.81 -4.40 2.77
C ASN A 32 -2.12 -5.44 3.68
N GLY A 33 -1.06 -5.06 4.40
CA GLY A 33 -0.29 -5.95 5.25
C GLY A 33 0.48 -7.05 4.50
N ASN A 34 0.73 -6.86 3.20
CA ASN A 34 1.33 -7.88 2.36
C ASN A 34 2.21 -7.30 1.25
N HIS A 35 3.15 -8.09 0.77
CA HIS A 35 3.72 -7.90 -0.56
C HIS A 35 2.67 -8.34 -1.60
N GLY A 36 1.75 -7.44 -1.96
CA GLY A 36 0.50 -7.75 -2.65
C GLY A 36 0.66 -8.56 -3.92
N MET A 37 1.55 -8.14 -4.84
CA MET A 37 1.79 -8.87 -6.09
C MET A 37 2.40 -10.26 -5.82
N VAL A 38 3.31 -10.41 -4.86
CA VAL A 38 3.88 -11.70 -4.48
C VAL A 38 2.80 -12.62 -3.92
N ARG A 39 1.95 -12.10 -3.02
CA ARG A 39 0.80 -12.83 -2.47
C ARG A 39 -0.16 -13.28 -3.57
N GLN A 40 -0.51 -12.40 -4.53
CA GLN A 40 -1.38 -12.72 -5.66
C GLN A 40 -0.82 -13.90 -6.47
N TRP A 41 0.47 -13.90 -6.80
CA TRP A 41 1.11 -15.00 -7.51
C TRP A 41 1.09 -16.29 -6.71
N GLN A 42 1.33 -16.23 -5.40
CA GLN A 42 1.28 -17.40 -4.53
C GLN A 42 -0.16 -17.95 -4.44
N LYS A 43 -1.17 -17.06 -4.42
CA LYS A 43 -2.58 -17.46 -4.44
C LYS A 43 -2.93 -18.20 -5.73
N ILE A 44 -2.58 -17.63 -6.89
CA ILE A 44 -3.00 -18.14 -8.19
C ILE A 44 -2.19 -19.39 -8.60
N PHE A 45 -0.86 -19.31 -8.53
CA PHE A 45 0.01 -20.34 -9.15
C PHE A 45 0.62 -21.33 -8.16
N TYR A 46 0.50 -21.10 -6.85
CA TYR A 46 1.13 -21.93 -5.83
C TYR A 46 0.15 -22.45 -4.78
N ASN A 47 -1.13 -22.62 -5.15
CA ASN A 47 -2.18 -23.16 -4.29
C ASN A 47 -2.26 -22.43 -2.93
N SER A 48 -2.16 -21.11 -2.92
CA SER A 48 -2.17 -20.28 -1.71
C SER A 48 -1.11 -20.67 -0.67
N LYS A 49 0.03 -21.19 -1.12
CA LYS A 49 1.17 -21.45 -0.25
C LYS A 49 1.95 -20.17 -0.01
N PHE A 50 1.44 -19.34 0.88
CA PHE A 50 2.05 -18.07 1.24
C PHE A 50 3.38 -18.28 1.97
N SER A 51 4.41 -17.57 1.51
CA SER A 51 5.75 -17.62 2.11
C SER A 51 6.41 -16.25 1.99
N ALA A 52 6.75 -15.66 3.12
CA ALA A 52 7.41 -14.36 3.25
C ALA A 52 6.71 -13.22 2.48
N SER A 53 5.39 -13.31 2.30
CA SER A 53 4.56 -12.28 1.63
C SER A 53 3.65 -11.53 2.60
N GLU A 54 3.46 -12.03 3.81
CA GLU A 54 2.66 -11.38 4.85
C GLU A 54 3.55 -10.47 5.71
N LEU A 55 3.10 -9.22 5.90
CA LEU A 55 3.78 -8.18 6.66
C LEU A 55 3.07 -7.85 7.98
N THR A 56 1.95 -8.52 8.28
CA THR A 56 1.06 -8.15 9.39
C THR A 56 1.73 -8.08 10.77
N HIS A 57 2.81 -8.83 10.97
CA HIS A 57 3.59 -8.81 12.22
C HIS A 57 4.80 -7.87 12.17
N ASP A 58 5.18 -7.44 10.98
CA ASP A 58 6.39 -6.64 10.74
C ASP A 58 6.07 -5.19 10.31
N THR A 59 4.77 -4.85 10.25
CA THR A 59 4.31 -3.52 9.83
C THR A 59 4.29 -2.58 11.05
N PRO A 60 4.92 -1.41 10.97
CA PRO A 60 4.84 -0.42 12.04
C PRO A 60 3.44 0.20 12.12
N ASP A 61 3.10 0.75 13.28
CA ASP A 61 1.99 1.70 13.36
C ASP A 61 2.39 2.99 12.63
N TYR A 62 1.90 3.17 11.40
CA TYR A 62 2.29 4.29 10.53
C TYR A 62 1.92 5.66 11.11
N LEU A 63 0.90 5.77 11.97
CA LEU A 63 0.58 7.02 12.64
C LEU A 63 1.68 7.39 13.62
N LYS A 64 2.08 6.44 14.48
CA LYS A 64 3.16 6.65 15.44
C LYS A 64 4.51 6.87 14.75
N LEU A 65 4.74 6.15 13.65
CA LEU A 65 5.93 6.34 12.82
C LEU A 65 6.00 7.78 12.29
N ALA A 66 4.90 8.28 11.70
CA ALA A 66 4.82 9.64 11.20
C ALA A 66 5.09 10.66 12.32
N GLU A 67 4.41 10.52 13.46
CA GLU A 67 4.57 11.39 14.62
C GLU A 67 6.00 11.40 15.14
N SER A 68 6.63 10.24 15.26
CA SER A 68 8.03 10.12 15.73
C SER A 68 9.04 10.78 14.80
N MET A 69 8.71 10.94 13.53
CA MET A 69 9.52 11.61 12.52
C MET A 69 9.09 13.07 12.25
N GLY A 70 8.21 13.63 13.09
CA GLY A 70 7.77 15.03 12.98
C GLY A 70 6.73 15.29 11.89
N ALA A 71 6.19 14.24 11.27
CA ALA A 71 5.12 14.31 10.30
C ALA A 71 3.74 14.17 10.94
N VAL A 72 2.68 14.45 10.18
CA VAL A 72 1.30 14.21 10.61
C VAL A 72 0.84 12.85 10.10
N GLY A 73 0.42 11.96 11.00
CA GLY A 73 -0.19 10.68 10.68
C GLY A 73 -1.71 10.78 10.57
N LEU A 74 -2.29 10.27 9.49
CA LEU A 74 -3.72 10.13 9.29
C LEU A 74 -4.04 8.68 8.91
N ARG A 75 -5.29 8.24 9.11
CA ARG A 75 -5.73 6.89 8.71
C ARG A 75 -7.04 6.94 7.96
N MET A 76 -7.15 6.13 6.90
CA MET A 76 -8.37 5.82 6.18
C MET A 76 -8.66 4.33 6.30
N ILE A 77 -9.89 3.96 6.66
CA ILE A 77 -10.33 2.57 6.77
C ILE A 77 -11.52 2.34 5.84
N GLU A 78 -12.45 3.26 5.83
CA GLU A 78 -13.69 3.16 5.07
C GLU A 78 -13.71 4.14 3.90
N LYS A 79 -14.46 3.82 2.84
CA LYS A 79 -14.65 4.74 1.70
C LYS A 79 -15.18 6.11 2.12
N SER A 80 -15.97 6.16 3.18
CA SER A 80 -16.50 7.40 3.76
C SER A 80 -15.42 8.32 4.37
N ASP A 81 -14.23 7.77 4.69
CA ASP A 81 -13.12 8.55 5.24
C ASP A 81 -12.37 9.35 4.17
N ILE A 82 -12.48 8.94 2.90
CA ILE A 82 -11.64 9.44 1.81
C ILE A 82 -11.70 10.96 1.72
N GLU A 83 -12.88 11.53 1.53
CA GLU A 83 -13.03 12.98 1.34
C GLU A 83 -12.51 13.77 2.55
N LYS A 84 -12.89 13.34 3.75
CA LYS A 84 -12.48 13.98 5.00
C LYS A 84 -10.97 13.95 5.21
N VAL A 85 -10.35 12.78 5.01
CA VAL A 85 -8.91 12.60 5.24
C VAL A 85 -8.10 13.32 4.16
N PHE A 86 -8.53 13.25 2.90
CA PHE A 86 -7.86 13.98 1.81
C PHE A 86 -7.93 15.50 2.02
N ASN A 87 -9.10 16.05 2.38
CA ASN A 87 -9.22 17.48 2.66
C ASN A 87 -8.29 17.88 3.80
N LYS A 88 -8.30 17.14 4.91
CA LYS A 88 -7.39 17.40 6.03
C LYS A 88 -5.92 17.31 5.64
N MET A 89 -5.53 16.32 4.83
CA MET A 89 -4.17 16.16 4.32
C MET A 89 -3.75 17.39 3.48
N LEU A 90 -4.63 17.90 2.63
CA LEU A 90 -4.34 19.03 1.74
C LEU A 90 -4.29 20.38 2.47
N GLU A 91 -4.96 20.53 3.61
CA GLU A 91 -4.91 21.73 4.45
C GLU A 91 -3.57 21.91 5.17
N ILE A 92 -2.84 20.83 5.43
CA ILE A 92 -1.55 20.87 6.15
C ILE A 92 -0.44 21.19 5.15
N ASN A 93 0.13 22.39 5.21
CA ASN A 93 1.14 22.86 4.24
C ASN A 93 2.48 23.24 4.88
N ASP A 94 2.68 22.94 6.15
CA ASP A 94 3.89 23.24 6.92
C ASP A 94 4.68 21.99 7.31
N LYS A 95 4.15 20.79 7.07
CA LYS A 95 4.76 19.50 7.43
C LYS A 95 4.42 18.41 6.42
N PRO A 96 5.23 17.34 6.36
CA PRO A 96 4.84 16.12 5.66
C PRO A 96 3.61 15.47 6.32
N VAL A 97 2.79 14.84 5.50
CA VAL A 97 1.61 14.07 5.95
C VAL A 97 1.71 12.65 5.42
N LEU A 98 1.58 11.69 6.31
CA LEU A 98 1.50 10.27 5.99
C LEU A 98 0.08 9.78 6.25
N VAL A 99 -0.56 9.24 5.22
CA VAL A 99 -1.88 8.63 5.30
C VAL A 99 -1.76 7.12 5.22
N ASP A 100 -2.13 6.42 6.27
CA ASP A 100 -2.24 4.97 6.31
C ASP A 100 -3.62 4.57 5.77
N CYS A 101 -3.66 4.13 4.52
CA CYS A 101 -4.87 3.70 3.82
C CYS A 101 -5.00 2.19 3.92
N ILE A 102 -5.87 1.72 4.80
CA ILE A 102 -6.12 0.29 4.97
C ILE A 102 -6.93 -0.22 3.79
N VAL A 103 -6.42 -1.23 3.11
CA VAL A 103 -7.04 -1.86 1.95
C VAL A 103 -7.15 -3.38 2.14
N ASP A 104 -8.03 -4.01 1.36
CA ASP A 104 -8.27 -5.45 1.45
C ASP A 104 -7.00 -6.22 1.06
N PRO A 105 -6.51 -7.15 1.93
CA PRO A 105 -5.34 -7.96 1.64
C PRO A 105 -5.54 -8.97 0.51
N ASP A 106 -6.78 -9.30 0.18
CA ASP A 106 -7.12 -10.30 -0.84
C ASP A 106 -7.53 -9.68 -2.18
N ASP A 107 -7.57 -8.35 -2.27
CA ASP A 107 -7.85 -7.64 -3.51
C ASP A 107 -6.71 -7.88 -4.51
N MET A 108 -7.06 -8.30 -5.74
CA MET A 108 -6.12 -8.68 -6.78
C MET A 108 -6.09 -7.67 -7.92
N VAL A 109 -4.94 -7.55 -8.56
CA VAL A 109 -4.74 -6.65 -9.70
C VAL A 109 -5.00 -7.40 -11.02
N PHE A 110 -6.00 -6.96 -11.75
CA PHE A 110 -6.31 -7.40 -13.10
C PHE A 110 -6.40 -6.19 -14.05
N PRO A 111 -6.16 -6.39 -15.37
CA PRO A 111 -5.76 -7.64 -16.02
C PRO A 111 -4.29 -8.01 -15.77
N MET A 112 -3.96 -9.29 -15.88
CA MET A 112 -2.57 -9.77 -15.78
C MET A 112 -2.26 -10.83 -16.84
N VAL A 113 -0.98 -10.94 -17.23
CA VAL A 113 -0.49 -12.01 -18.11
C VAL A 113 0.35 -12.96 -17.25
N PRO A 114 0.07 -14.28 -17.27
CA PRO A 114 0.87 -15.24 -16.51
C PRO A 114 2.31 -15.31 -17.02
N ALA A 115 3.24 -15.73 -16.16
CA ALA A 115 4.65 -15.84 -16.52
C ALA A 115 4.84 -16.79 -17.72
N GLY A 116 5.55 -16.32 -18.75
CA GLY A 116 5.76 -17.05 -19.99
C GLY A 116 4.57 -17.05 -20.94
N GLY A 117 3.46 -16.41 -20.57
CA GLY A 117 2.31 -16.25 -21.42
C GLY A 117 2.46 -15.11 -22.43
N SER A 118 1.62 -15.12 -23.46
CA SER A 118 1.48 -14.06 -24.44
C SER A 118 0.24 -13.18 -24.15
N ASN A 119 0.12 -12.02 -24.79
CA ASN A 119 -0.97 -11.08 -24.54
C ASN A 119 -2.37 -11.62 -24.85
N ASP A 120 -2.48 -12.68 -25.65
CA ASP A 120 -3.73 -13.41 -25.90
C ASP A 120 -4.13 -14.35 -24.75
N GLN A 121 -3.23 -14.60 -23.80
CA GLN A 121 -3.46 -15.38 -22.60
C GLN A 121 -3.71 -14.49 -21.37
N ILE A 122 -4.20 -13.28 -21.60
CA ILE A 122 -4.49 -12.31 -20.54
C ILE A 122 -5.64 -12.80 -19.65
N ILE A 123 -5.45 -12.72 -18.34
CA ILE A 123 -6.44 -12.97 -17.31
C ILE A 123 -7.09 -11.63 -16.98
N MET A 124 -8.37 -11.48 -17.27
CA MET A 124 -9.09 -10.21 -17.13
C MET A 124 -9.69 -10.03 -15.73
N ASN A 125 -10.02 -11.13 -15.06
CA ASN A 125 -10.68 -11.15 -13.74
C ASN A 125 -10.50 -12.51 -13.05
N GLU A 126 -11.05 -12.67 -11.84
CA GLU A 126 -10.94 -13.91 -11.07
C GLU A 126 -11.62 -15.11 -11.74
N GLU A 127 -12.70 -14.88 -12.52
CA GLU A 127 -13.44 -15.97 -13.17
C GLU A 127 -12.58 -16.67 -14.22
N ASP A 128 -11.66 -15.95 -14.85
CA ASP A 128 -10.74 -16.51 -15.85
C ASP A 128 -9.72 -17.49 -15.23
N LEU A 129 -9.50 -17.44 -13.90
CA LEU A 129 -8.58 -18.33 -13.19
C LEU A 129 -9.07 -19.78 -13.17
N GLU A 130 -10.39 -20.01 -13.29
CA GLU A 130 -10.96 -21.35 -13.33
C GLU A 130 -10.56 -22.13 -14.60
N ASN A 131 -10.03 -21.43 -15.60
CA ASN A 131 -9.62 -22.00 -16.89
C ASN A 131 -8.10 -22.19 -17.04
N LEU A 132 -7.33 -21.93 -15.98
CA LEU A 132 -5.88 -22.11 -15.92
C LEU A 132 -5.54 -23.54 -15.46
#